data_f678023b467b2b4c8b5c1ba87e9d5b41
#
_entry.id   f678023b467b2b4c8b5c1ba87e9d5b41
#
_cell.length_a   1.000
_cell.length_b   1.000
_cell.length_c   1.000
_cell.angle_alpha   90.00
_cell.angle_beta   90.00
_cell.angle_gamma   90.00
#
_symmetry.space_group_name_H-M   'P 1'
#
loop_
_entity.id
_entity.type
_entity.pdbx_description
1 polymer ?
#
loop_
_entity_poly.entity_id
_entity_poly.type
_entity_poly.pdbx_seq_one_letter_code
_entity_poly.pdbx_strand_id
1 'polypeptide(L)'
;RRSYDRELFNAHRDRMTGTLNKEVFHRRCAQAIEDARHTRRTLLLVLLDLDDFKAANDRAGHLAGDEILRAFAKGVSAIMRREDLIGRIGGDEFALLVRVPSIAEGQGIARDIHARLSAVLAQSRYPVTCSMGALLIPPEVPRTISELIHAADQAMYRAKRGGKNAVEIDDGTEPQGAAILPIAMQRREGVA
;
A
#
# COMPACT_ATOMS: atom_id res chain seq x y z
N ARG A 1 7.10 27.49 -18.97
CA ARG A 1 5.89 26.69 -18.62
C ARG A 1 6.23 25.21 -18.62
N ARG A 2 6.73 24.61 -19.71
CA ARG A 2 7.06 23.15 -19.78
C ARG A 2 8.12 22.70 -18.77
N SER A 3 9.11 23.53 -18.40
CA SER A 3 10.15 23.19 -17.41
C SER A 3 9.55 23.17 -16.00
N TYR A 4 8.75 24.14 -15.65
CA TYR A 4 8.07 24.25 -14.34
C TYR A 4 7.06 23.10 -14.12
N ASP A 5 6.28 22.76 -15.14
CA ASP A 5 5.34 21.62 -15.08
C ASP A 5 6.08 20.28 -14.86
N ARG A 6 7.28 20.15 -15.45
CA ARG A 6 8.15 18.97 -15.30
C ARG A 6 8.79 18.89 -13.92
N GLU A 7 9.19 20.03 -13.35
CA GLU A 7 9.72 20.09 -11.98
C GLU A 7 8.65 19.81 -10.94
N LEU A 8 7.44 20.34 -11.07
CA LEU A 8 6.28 20.03 -10.24
C LEU A 8 5.89 18.54 -10.35
N PHE A 9 5.89 17.97 -11.55
CA PHE A 9 5.61 16.57 -11.78
C PHE A 9 6.65 15.69 -11.05
N ASN A 10 7.93 16.02 -11.15
CA ASN A 10 9.03 15.29 -10.50
C ASN A 10 9.04 15.44 -8.97
N ALA A 11 8.55 16.58 -8.45
CA ALA A 11 8.43 16.80 -7.01
C ALA A 11 7.30 15.96 -6.36
N HIS A 12 6.32 15.52 -7.15
CA HIS A 12 5.15 14.81 -6.64
C HIS A 12 5.17 13.29 -6.86
N ARG A 13 6.09 12.80 -7.68
CA ARG A 13 6.12 11.40 -8.07
C ARG A 13 7.44 10.71 -7.73
N ASP A 14 7.35 9.42 -7.48
CA ASP A 14 8.52 8.54 -7.45
C ASP A 14 9.10 8.43 -8.87
N ARG A 15 10.37 8.77 -9.01
CA ARG A 15 11.04 8.84 -10.32
C ARG A 15 11.17 7.49 -11.03
N MET A 16 11.21 6.40 -10.26
CA MET A 16 11.37 5.06 -10.81
C MET A 16 10.06 4.49 -11.31
N THR A 17 9.00 4.66 -10.54
CA THR A 17 7.71 3.99 -10.77
C THR A 17 6.65 4.92 -11.37
N GLY A 18 6.82 6.24 -11.28
CA GLY A 18 5.85 7.23 -11.73
C GLY A 18 4.61 7.34 -10.83
N THR A 19 4.50 6.54 -9.78
CA THR A 19 3.44 6.67 -8.77
C THR A 19 3.66 7.90 -7.89
N LEU A 20 2.71 8.25 -7.03
CA LEU A 20 2.93 9.32 -6.06
C LEU A 20 4.11 8.95 -5.15
N ASN A 21 4.90 9.94 -4.75
CA ASN A 21 5.88 9.74 -3.68
C ASN A 21 5.15 9.69 -2.32
N LYS A 22 5.86 9.25 -1.28
CA LYS A 22 5.33 9.05 0.07
C LYS A 22 4.63 10.30 0.62
N GLU A 23 5.27 11.46 0.53
CA GLU A 23 4.76 12.71 1.09
C GLU A 23 3.45 13.13 0.42
N VAL A 24 3.43 13.10 -0.90
CA VAL A 24 2.23 13.48 -1.67
C VAL A 24 1.11 12.47 -1.49
N PHE A 25 1.43 11.18 -1.42
CA PHE A 25 0.45 10.14 -1.12
C PHE A 25 -0.22 10.41 0.24
N HIS A 26 0.56 10.61 1.31
CA HIS A 26 0.02 10.88 2.65
C HIS A 26 -0.87 12.12 2.68
N ARG A 27 -0.42 13.22 2.08
CA ARG A 27 -1.19 14.47 2.02
C ARG A 27 -2.53 14.28 1.30
N ARG A 28 -2.52 13.63 0.13
CA ARG A 28 -3.74 13.35 -0.64
C ARG A 28 -4.66 12.35 0.05
N CYS A 29 -4.09 11.36 0.73
CA CYS A 29 -4.83 10.42 1.55
C CYS A 29 -5.61 11.14 2.67
N ALA A 30 -4.93 12.01 3.42
CA ALA A 30 -5.57 12.79 4.49
C ALA A 30 -6.75 13.62 3.96
N GLN A 31 -6.56 14.31 2.83
CA GLN A 31 -7.62 15.07 2.18
C GLN A 31 -8.78 14.17 1.73
N ALA A 32 -8.50 13.03 1.08
CA ALA A 32 -9.53 12.12 0.62
C ALA A 32 -10.34 11.49 1.76
N ILE A 33 -9.70 11.22 2.91
CA ILE A 33 -10.37 10.72 4.10
C ILE A 33 -11.32 11.76 4.67
N GLU A 34 -10.91 13.03 4.73
CA GLU A 34 -11.76 14.12 5.19
C GLU A 34 -12.96 14.34 4.26
N ASP A 35 -12.72 14.33 2.94
CA ASP A 35 -13.79 14.42 1.94
C ASP A 35 -14.77 13.24 2.04
N ALA A 36 -14.27 12.04 2.31
CA ALA A 36 -15.08 10.83 2.47
C ALA A 36 -16.00 10.90 3.71
N ARG A 37 -15.53 11.48 4.80
CA ARG A 37 -16.36 11.77 5.98
C ARG A 37 -17.54 12.68 5.65
N HIS A 38 -17.29 13.80 4.98
CA HIS A 38 -18.32 14.75 4.58
C HIS A 38 -19.32 14.17 3.58
N THR A 39 -18.84 13.32 2.67
CA THR A 39 -19.67 12.70 1.62
C THR A 39 -20.23 11.33 2.00
N ARG A 40 -19.98 10.87 3.24
CA ARG A 40 -20.39 9.56 3.77
C ARG A 40 -19.99 8.39 2.87
N ARG A 41 -18.72 8.37 2.43
CA ARG A 41 -18.18 7.32 1.58
C ARG A 41 -17.20 6.44 2.33
N THR A 42 -17.29 5.15 2.07
CA THR A 42 -16.31 4.17 2.58
C THR A 42 -15.06 4.19 1.69
N LEU A 43 -13.90 4.12 2.32
CA LEU A 43 -12.62 3.99 1.65
C LEU A 43 -11.96 2.64 1.98
N LEU A 44 -11.07 2.20 1.13
CA LEU A 44 -10.19 1.08 1.32
C LEU A 44 -8.74 1.59 1.22
N LEU A 45 -8.02 1.54 2.32
CA LEU A 45 -6.58 1.79 2.37
C LEU A 45 -5.84 0.47 2.31
N VAL A 46 -4.88 0.36 1.41
CA VAL A 46 -4.08 -0.84 1.21
C VAL A 46 -2.61 -0.51 1.35
N LEU A 47 -1.90 -1.29 2.13
CA LEU A 47 -0.43 -1.33 2.12
C LEU A 47 0.03 -2.65 1.51
N LEU A 48 1.05 -2.56 0.67
CA LEU A 48 1.62 -3.66 -0.11
C LEU A 48 3.12 -3.69 0.07
N ASP A 49 3.67 -4.87 0.19
CA ASP A 49 5.12 -5.09 0.23
C ASP A 49 5.46 -6.29 -0.66
N LEU A 50 6.51 -6.17 -1.47
CA LEU A 50 6.99 -7.24 -2.34
C LEU A 50 7.79 -8.25 -1.53
N ASP A 51 7.26 -9.45 -1.41
CA ASP A 51 7.89 -10.54 -0.66
C ASP A 51 9.21 -10.97 -1.32
N ASP A 52 10.23 -11.15 -0.49
CA ASP A 52 11.55 -11.62 -0.92
C ASP A 52 12.26 -10.72 -1.96
N PHE A 53 11.83 -9.46 -2.08
CA PHE A 53 12.40 -8.49 -3.02
C PHE A 53 13.92 -8.31 -2.83
N LYS A 54 14.38 -8.23 -1.57
CA LYS A 54 15.81 -8.16 -1.28
C LYS A 54 16.55 -9.39 -1.80
N ALA A 55 16.02 -10.59 -1.60
CA ALA A 55 16.63 -11.82 -2.10
C ALA A 55 16.68 -11.86 -3.64
N ALA A 56 15.66 -11.32 -4.32
CA ALA A 56 15.67 -11.16 -5.77
C ALA A 56 16.78 -10.20 -6.24
N ASN A 57 16.94 -9.06 -5.56
CA ASN A 57 18.03 -8.13 -5.81
C ASN A 57 19.41 -8.74 -5.59
N ASP A 58 19.59 -9.47 -4.48
CA ASP A 58 20.87 -10.09 -4.13
C ASP A 58 21.28 -11.17 -5.14
N ARG A 59 20.32 -11.88 -5.74
CA ARG A 59 20.55 -12.92 -6.74
C ARG A 59 20.73 -12.39 -8.16
N ALA A 60 19.90 -11.43 -8.56
CA ALA A 60 19.79 -10.99 -9.95
C ALA A 60 20.31 -9.56 -10.19
N GLY A 61 20.72 -8.86 -9.12
CA GLY A 61 21.25 -7.49 -9.17
C GLY A 61 20.16 -6.41 -9.10
N HIS A 62 20.58 -5.18 -8.82
CA HIS A 62 19.67 -4.04 -8.64
C HIS A 62 18.85 -3.69 -9.89
N LEU A 63 19.36 -3.95 -11.09
CA LEU A 63 18.61 -3.74 -12.34
C LEU A 63 17.38 -4.65 -12.42
N ALA A 64 17.49 -5.87 -11.90
CA ALA A 64 16.36 -6.79 -11.81
C ALA A 64 15.29 -6.28 -10.83
N GLY A 65 15.70 -5.77 -9.69
CA GLY A 65 14.78 -5.14 -8.74
C GLY A 65 14.07 -3.92 -9.32
N ASP A 66 14.79 -3.08 -10.07
CA ASP A 66 14.21 -1.95 -10.79
C ASP A 66 13.15 -2.41 -11.82
N GLU A 67 13.42 -3.48 -12.56
CA GLU A 67 12.45 -4.07 -13.48
C GLU A 67 11.19 -4.57 -12.77
N ILE A 68 11.36 -5.27 -11.63
CA ILE A 68 10.24 -5.75 -10.81
C ILE A 68 9.39 -4.58 -10.34
N LEU A 69 10.00 -3.54 -9.77
CA LEU A 69 9.30 -2.37 -9.26
C LEU A 69 8.54 -1.61 -10.35
N ARG A 70 9.13 -1.44 -11.54
CA ARG A 70 8.45 -0.79 -12.67
C ARG A 70 7.29 -1.63 -13.20
N ALA A 71 7.50 -2.94 -13.35
CA ALA A 71 6.45 -3.86 -13.80
C ALA A 71 5.29 -3.91 -12.80
N PHE A 72 5.60 -3.98 -11.50
CA PHE A 72 4.59 -3.96 -10.45
C PHE A 72 3.79 -2.66 -10.44
N ALA A 73 4.46 -1.50 -10.45
CA ALA A 73 3.80 -0.19 -10.48
C ALA A 73 2.90 -0.02 -11.73
N LYS A 74 3.36 -0.52 -12.89
CA LYS A 74 2.55 -0.54 -14.11
C LYS A 74 1.32 -1.43 -13.97
N GLY A 75 1.49 -2.62 -13.36
CA GLY A 75 0.40 -3.54 -13.09
C GLY A 75 -0.64 -2.94 -12.13
N VAL A 76 -0.19 -2.33 -11.04
CA VAL A 76 -1.06 -1.62 -10.10
C VAL A 76 -1.83 -0.51 -10.82
N SER A 77 -1.14 0.33 -11.59
CA SER A 77 -1.76 1.45 -12.31
C SER A 77 -2.81 0.99 -13.33
N ALA A 78 -2.62 -0.19 -13.92
CA ALA A 78 -3.55 -0.74 -14.91
C ALA A 78 -4.87 -1.25 -14.32
N ILE A 79 -4.89 -1.63 -13.04
CA ILE A 79 -6.08 -2.12 -12.35
C ILE A 79 -6.81 -1.04 -11.55
N MET A 80 -6.17 0.12 -11.30
CA MET A 80 -6.73 1.23 -10.54
C MET A 80 -7.48 2.21 -11.45
N ARG A 81 -8.49 2.88 -10.88
CA ARG A 81 -9.23 3.95 -11.52
C ARG A 81 -8.43 5.25 -11.47
N ARG A 82 -8.81 6.22 -12.29
CA ARG A 82 -8.14 7.52 -12.34
C ARG A 82 -8.20 8.31 -11.02
N GLU A 83 -9.28 8.14 -10.28
CA GLU A 83 -9.52 8.79 -8.99
C GLU A 83 -8.83 8.10 -7.81
N ASP A 84 -8.36 6.86 -7.98
CA ASP A 84 -7.67 6.12 -6.93
C ASP A 84 -6.25 6.68 -6.73
N LEU A 85 -5.76 6.63 -5.51
CA LEU A 85 -4.41 7.04 -5.20
C LEU A 85 -3.48 5.83 -5.18
N ILE A 86 -2.31 6.00 -5.80
CA ILE A 86 -1.23 5.01 -5.82
C ILE A 86 0.04 5.72 -5.41
N GLY A 87 0.70 5.25 -4.36
CA GLY A 87 1.98 5.79 -3.88
C GLY A 87 3.01 4.71 -3.65
N ARG A 88 4.28 5.04 -3.87
CA ARG A 88 5.41 4.26 -3.38
C ARG A 88 5.88 4.89 -2.08
N ILE A 89 5.78 4.15 -0.98
CA ILE A 89 6.01 4.68 0.38
C ILE A 89 7.31 4.19 0.99
N GLY A 90 7.94 3.19 0.41
CA GLY A 90 9.22 2.61 0.79
C GLY A 90 9.98 2.05 -0.41
N GLY A 91 11.04 1.30 -0.17
CA GLY A 91 11.84 0.68 -1.22
C GLY A 91 11.05 -0.27 -2.11
N ASP A 92 10.38 -1.23 -1.52
CA ASP A 92 9.50 -2.26 -2.10
C ASP A 92 8.06 -2.16 -1.61
N GLU A 93 7.71 -1.06 -0.94
CA GLU A 93 6.41 -0.81 -0.34
C GLU A 93 5.58 0.17 -1.17
N PHE A 94 4.33 -0.20 -1.43
CA PHE A 94 3.33 0.61 -2.11
C PHE A 94 2.09 0.79 -1.24
N ALA A 95 1.36 1.85 -1.50
CA ALA A 95 0.09 2.13 -0.85
C ALA A 95 -0.97 2.53 -1.87
N LEU A 96 -2.22 2.12 -1.61
CA LEU A 96 -3.38 2.46 -2.43
C LEU A 96 -4.47 3.05 -1.55
N LEU A 97 -5.22 4.00 -2.08
CA LEU A 97 -6.48 4.44 -1.49
C LEU A 97 -7.57 4.41 -2.56
N VAL A 98 -8.61 3.62 -2.30
CA VAL A 98 -9.69 3.30 -3.23
C VAL A 98 -11.04 3.68 -2.62
N ARG A 99 -11.94 4.25 -3.39
CA ARG A 99 -13.34 4.41 -2.98
C ARG A 99 -14.09 3.11 -3.22
N VAL A 100 -14.84 2.67 -2.19
CA VAL A 100 -15.62 1.43 -2.26
C VAL A 100 -17.08 1.73 -1.90
N PRO A 101 -18.05 0.98 -2.46
CA PRO A 101 -19.45 1.21 -2.20
C PRO A 101 -19.87 0.90 -0.76
N SER A 102 -19.29 -0.15 -0.18
CA SER A 102 -19.58 -0.63 1.18
C SER A 102 -18.40 -1.40 1.76
N ILE A 103 -18.42 -1.69 3.05
CA ILE A 103 -17.43 -2.56 3.71
C ILE A 103 -17.41 -3.95 3.07
N ALA A 104 -18.57 -4.57 2.84
CA ALA A 104 -18.66 -5.91 2.27
C ALA A 104 -18.09 -5.98 0.85
N GLU A 105 -18.43 -5.03 -0.01
CA GLU A 105 -17.88 -4.94 -1.36
C GLU A 105 -16.39 -4.58 -1.35
N GLY A 106 -15.96 -3.74 -0.41
CA GLY A 106 -14.56 -3.38 -0.20
C GLY A 106 -13.69 -4.57 0.16
N GLN A 107 -14.19 -5.54 0.93
CA GLN A 107 -13.49 -6.79 1.19
C GLN A 107 -13.28 -7.61 -0.09
N GLY A 108 -14.30 -7.69 -0.94
CA GLY A 108 -14.21 -8.33 -2.25
C GLY A 108 -13.19 -7.65 -3.17
N ILE A 109 -13.22 -6.31 -3.22
CA ILE A 109 -12.28 -5.48 -3.99
C ILE A 109 -10.84 -5.70 -3.50
N ALA A 110 -10.60 -5.76 -2.18
CA ALA A 110 -9.27 -6.04 -1.64
C ALA A 110 -8.72 -7.39 -2.11
N ARG A 111 -9.53 -8.44 -2.08
CA ARG A 111 -9.13 -9.77 -2.58
C ARG A 111 -8.87 -9.76 -4.09
N ASP A 112 -9.70 -9.05 -4.87
CA ASP A 112 -9.53 -8.94 -6.33
C ASP A 112 -8.24 -8.18 -6.67
N ILE A 113 -7.93 -7.09 -5.98
CA ILE A 113 -6.66 -6.35 -6.13
C ILE A 113 -5.49 -7.30 -5.87
N HIS A 114 -5.47 -8.04 -4.76
CA HIS A 114 -4.40 -8.96 -4.46
C HIS A 114 -4.24 -10.04 -5.54
N ALA A 115 -5.34 -10.66 -5.97
CA ALA A 115 -5.33 -11.69 -7.01
C ALA A 115 -4.75 -11.19 -8.34
N ARG A 116 -5.15 -9.99 -8.76
CA ARG A 116 -4.63 -9.36 -10.00
C ARG A 116 -3.16 -9.01 -9.89
N LEU A 117 -2.70 -8.48 -8.75
CA LEU A 117 -1.30 -8.16 -8.54
C LEU A 117 -0.43 -9.43 -8.46
N SER A 118 -0.93 -10.49 -7.83
CA SER A 118 -0.27 -11.80 -7.82
C SER A 118 -0.13 -12.35 -9.25
N ALA A 119 -1.15 -12.18 -10.11
CA ALA A 119 -1.07 -12.57 -11.51
C ALA A 119 -0.03 -11.77 -12.30
N VAL A 120 0.11 -10.46 -12.04
CA VAL A 120 1.17 -9.62 -12.63
C VAL A 120 2.55 -10.10 -12.20
N LEU A 121 2.74 -10.37 -10.92
CA LEU A 121 4.03 -10.85 -10.39
C LEU A 121 4.39 -12.26 -10.89
N ALA A 122 3.40 -13.13 -11.07
CA ALA A 122 3.58 -14.47 -11.63
C ALA A 122 4.13 -14.47 -13.06
N GLN A 123 3.96 -13.38 -13.82
CA GLN A 123 4.53 -13.19 -15.15
C GLN A 123 6.00 -12.72 -15.10
N SER A 124 6.49 -12.33 -13.94
CA SER A 124 7.89 -11.96 -13.77
C SER A 124 8.79 -13.19 -13.86
N ARG A 125 9.95 -13.02 -14.47
CA ARG A 125 11.01 -14.04 -14.43
C ARG A 125 11.67 -14.19 -13.06
N TYR A 126 11.34 -13.32 -12.13
CA TYR A 126 11.86 -13.33 -10.77
C TYR A 126 10.79 -13.85 -9.80
N PRO A 127 11.15 -14.74 -8.87
CA PRO A 127 10.19 -15.33 -7.93
C PRO A 127 9.89 -14.35 -6.79
N VAL A 128 8.97 -13.41 -7.04
CA VAL A 128 8.47 -12.45 -6.05
C VAL A 128 6.95 -12.55 -5.95
N THR A 129 6.44 -12.38 -4.75
CA THR A 129 5.00 -12.27 -4.47
C THR A 129 4.73 -10.96 -3.73
N CYS A 130 3.51 -10.69 -3.32
CA CYS A 130 3.20 -9.54 -2.49
C CYS A 130 2.32 -9.92 -1.30
N SER A 131 2.65 -9.35 -0.15
CA SER A 131 1.80 -9.37 1.03
C SER A 131 1.06 -8.04 1.15
N MET A 132 -0.22 -8.11 1.50
CA MET A 132 -1.12 -6.98 1.47
C MET A 132 -1.90 -6.86 2.78
N GLY A 133 -1.87 -5.67 3.39
CA GLY A 133 -2.77 -5.26 4.46
C GLY A 133 -3.82 -4.31 3.91
N ALA A 134 -5.09 -4.64 4.08
CA ALA A 134 -6.22 -3.88 3.62
C ALA A 134 -7.07 -3.42 4.80
N LEU A 135 -7.28 -2.11 4.92
CA LEU A 135 -8.09 -1.50 5.96
C LEU A 135 -9.32 -0.84 5.33
N LEU A 136 -10.49 -1.24 5.74
CA LEU A 136 -11.72 -0.55 5.40
C LEU A 136 -11.95 0.62 6.36
N ILE A 137 -12.28 1.78 5.80
CA ILE A 137 -12.47 3.02 6.54
C ILE A 137 -13.92 3.48 6.37
N PRO A 138 -14.81 3.15 7.34
CA PRO A 138 -16.14 3.71 7.38
C PRO A 138 -16.09 5.23 7.61
N PRO A 139 -17.03 6.02 7.06
CA PRO A 139 -17.01 7.47 7.18
C PRO A 139 -17.21 7.99 8.62
N GLU A 140 -17.78 7.17 9.48
CA GLU A 140 -18.08 7.54 10.87
C GLU A 140 -16.89 7.44 11.83
N VAL A 141 -15.80 6.76 11.42
CA VAL A 141 -14.66 6.48 12.29
C VAL A 141 -13.68 7.66 12.31
N PRO A 142 -13.53 8.38 13.42
CA PRO A 142 -12.61 9.51 13.53
C PRO A 142 -11.19 9.01 13.82
N ARG A 143 -10.46 8.62 12.78
CA ARG A 143 -9.04 8.24 12.87
C ARG A 143 -8.16 9.18 12.07
N THR A 144 -6.96 9.45 12.55
CA THR A 144 -5.93 10.17 11.82
C THR A 144 -5.33 9.29 10.72
N ILE A 145 -4.71 9.91 9.71
CA ILE A 145 -4.01 9.15 8.65
C ILE A 145 -2.91 8.24 9.24
N SER A 146 -2.23 8.67 10.30
CA SER A 146 -1.20 7.88 10.95
C SER A 146 -1.76 6.62 11.61
N GLU A 147 -2.90 6.71 12.29
CA GLU A 147 -3.59 5.56 12.89
C GLU A 147 -4.10 4.58 11.83
N LEU A 148 -4.60 5.10 10.71
CA LEU A 148 -5.09 4.27 9.60
C LEU A 148 -3.94 3.53 8.90
N ILE A 149 -2.83 4.21 8.64
CA ILE A 149 -1.62 3.59 8.08
C ILE A 149 -1.08 2.51 9.03
N HIS A 150 -1.04 2.80 10.34
CA HIS A 150 -0.60 1.82 11.32
C HIS A 150 -1.48 0.56 11.33
N ALA A 151 -2.81 0.70 11.28
CA ALA A 151 -3.72 -0.43 11.23
C ALA A 151 -3.54 -1.28 9.96
N ALA A 152 -3.40 -0.63 8.79
CA ALA A 152 -3.11 -1.33 7.54
C ALA A 152 -1.73 -2.05 7.56
N ASP A 153 -0.71 -1.44 8.19
CA ASP A 153 0.61 -2.04 8.39
C ASP A 153 0.54 -3.29 9.28
N GLN A 154 -0.23 -3.24 10.36
CA GLN A 154 -0.48 -4.40 11.21
C GLN A 154 -1.14 -5.56 10.45
N ALA A 155 -2.10 -5.26 9.57
CA ALA A 155 -2.72 -6.26 8.70
C ALA A 155 -1.69 -6.84 7.72
N MET A 156 -0.87 -6.02 7.07
CA MET A 156 0.20 -6.46 6.17
C MET A 156 1.23 -7.35 6.89
N TYR A 157 1.58 -7.00 8.13
CA TYR A 157 2.47 -7.80 8.95
C TYR A 157 1.88 -9.19 9.26
N ARG A 158 0.56 -9.29 9.54
CA ARG A 158 -0.13 -10.58 9.68
C ARG A 158 -0.06 -11.42 8.40
N ALA A 159 -0.28 -10.81 7.24
CA ALA A 159 -0.14 -11.48 5.95
C ALA A 159 1.26 -12.07 5.75
N LYS A 160 2.31 -11.30 6.06
CA LYS A 160 3.70 -11.77 5.99
C LYS A 160 3.97 -12.93 6.94
N ARG A 161 3.50 -12.86 8.17
CA ARG A 161 3.66 -13.94 9.17
C ARG A 161 2.84 -15.18 8.85
N GLY A 162 1.71 -15.02 8.19
CA GLY A 162 0.82 -16.10 7.78
C GLY A 162 1.33 -16.95 6.61
N GLY A 163 2.48 -16.59 6.02
CA GLY A 163 3.08 -17.36 4.91
C GLY A 163 3.36 -16.54 3.67
N LYS A 164 3.18 -15.21 3.73
CA LYS A 164 3.33 -14.29 2.59
C LYS A 164 2.31 -14.54 1.46
N ASN A 165 2.42 -13.80 0.37
CA ASN A 165 1.52 -13.92 -0.79
C ASN A 165 0.03 -13.97 -0.41
N ALA A 166 -0.38 -13.08 0.46
CA ALA A 166 -1.71 -13.07 1.07
C ALA A 166 -2.21 -11.65 1.29
N VAL A 167 -3.52 -11.52 1.45
CA VAL A 167 -4.17 -10.30 1.91
C VAL A 167 -4.82 -10.54 3.26
N GLU A 168 -4.50 -9.69 4.23
CA GLU A 168 -5.22 -9.58 5.51
C GLU A 168 -6.09 -8.34 5.48
N ILE A 169 -7.36 -8.50 5.85
CA ILE A 169 -8.37 -7.44 5.77
C ILE A 169 -8.83 -7.09 7.18
N ASP A 170 -8.71 -5.81 7.51
CA ASP A 170 -9.27 -5.20 8.70
C ASP A 170 -10.51 -4.39 8.28
N ASP A 171 -11.67 -4.70 8.82
CA ASP A 171 -12.93 -4.02 8.50
C ASP A 171 -13.13 -2.69 9.24
N GLY A 172 -12.13 -2.27 9.99
CA GLY A 172 -12.14 -1.01 10.72
C GLY A 172 -13.04 -1.00 11.96
N THR A 173 -13.64 -2.14 12.31
CA THR A 173 -14.59 -2.26 13.43
C THR A 173 -13.93 -2.71 14.74
N GLU A 174 -12.63 -3.03 14.75
CA GLU A 174 -11.93 -3.45 15.95
C GLU A 174 -11.88 -2.34 17.02
N PRO A 175 -12.17 -2.65 18.29
CA PRO A 175 -12.13 -1.67 19.37
C PRO A 175 -10.70 -1.18 19.63
N GLN A 176 -10.55 0.12 19.75
CA GLN A 176 -9.35 0.77 20.27
C GLN A 176 -9.06 0.23 21.68
N GLY A 177 -8.10 -0.70 21.82
CA GLY A 177 -7.85 -1.27 23.15
C GLY A 177 -6.56 -2.08 23.34
N ALA A 178 -5.74 -2.25 22.32
CA ALA A 178 -4.41 -2.84 22.52
C ALA A 178 -3.35 -1.73 22.54
N ALA A 179 -2.69 -1.56 23.69
CA ALA A 179 -1.65 -0.57 23.90
C ALA A 179 -0.60 -0.61 22.77
N ILE A 180 -0.43 0.52 22.11
CA ILE A 180 0.58 0.75 21.08
C ILE A 180 1.94 0.77 21.75
N LEU A 181 2.67 -0.33 21.67
CA LEU A 181 4.12 -0.29 21.93
C LEU A 181 4.81 0.26 20.68
N PRO A 182 5.62 1.32 20.79
CA PRO A 182 6.32 1.90 19.65
C PRO A 182 7.27 0.86 19.02
N ILE A 183 7.22 0.71 17.71
CA ILE A 183 8.06 -0.19 16.88
C ILE A 183 9.57 -0.01 17.13
N ALA A 184 9.99 1.14 17.69
CA ALA A 184 11.38 1.42 18.05
C ALA A 184 11.98 0.49 19.13
N MET A 185 11.17 -0.27 19.89
CA MET A 185 11.65 -1.18 20.92
C MET A 185 11.82 -2.64 20.47
N GLN A 186 11.25 -3.04 19.34
CA GLN A 186 11.31 -4.44 18.87
C GLN A 186 12.58 -4.78 18.06
N ARG A 187 13.44 -3.80 17.76
CA ARG A 187 14.69 -4.06 16.99
C ARG A 187 15.94 -4.31 17.86
N ARG A 188 15.82 -4.43 19.18
CA ARG A 188 16.98 -4.60 20.09
C ARG A 188 17.13 -5.95 20.77
N GLU A 189 16.29 -6.94 20.50
CA GLU A 189 16.43 -8.28 21.14
C GLU A 189 16.82 -9.39 20.15
N GLY A 190 17.69 -9.14 19.22
CA GLY A 190 18.15 -10.11 18.24
C GLY A 190 19.64 -10.09 17.96
N VAL A 191 20.48 -9.76 18.98
CA VAL A 191 21.94 -9.99 18.90
C VAL A 191 22.46 -10.37 20.28
N ALA A 192 22.56 -11.62 20.51
CA ALA A 192 23.47 -12.27 21.42
C ALA A 192 23.69 -13.72 20.96
#